data_7d7220dc234ca7d24c791a866d4f3928
#
_entry.id   7d7220dc234ca7d24c791a866d4f3928
#
_cell.length_a   1.000
_cell.length_b   1.000
_cell.length_c   1.000
_cell.angle_alpha   90.00
_cell.angle_beta   90.00
_cell.angle_gamma   90.00
#
_symmetry.space_group_name_H-M   'P 1'
#
loop_
_entity.id
_entity.type
_entity.pdbx_description
1 polymer ?
#
loop_
_entity_poly.entity_id
_entity_poly.type
_entity_poly.pdbx_seq_one_letter_code
_entity_poly.pdbx_strand_id
1 'polypeptide(L)'
;MGNDHSKRKKTNESLEQAEPTPRFNHTNDAYFLRISDQENGIPFDKLTKIFGEDLAESLFKFLTGSAAENEKSVITRQQFSDKFTPLYGTSQDIYVKILQPVHHFIKVCSDSAGAPAIQGDEKFIKRLVETMTQGKSGPEAESAIIEWRRMECEKFPQAVQNRVLSVLSGQKFIPTDYSSDILTPLQMWFLQCSLPNFYFPKKEDPSASNWTPLYTSLQHGISTNRFETLVFDYRGPTVTVFRLKDSRVVVIAADQEWRHSGSRFGGPFTSFFEILPNIRKSEGANSIYCNLKLRTSAYGLNFKQDLKISKDFDEVLDIEVWGCAGTGTLAEQQKLKNWQKQQAEKHKKVPLPGNWDDNPDKTLLEMAGFQFSNERAAMEMEAKQKSQTASWSESEKTEKQ
;
A
#
# COMPACT_ATOMS: atom_id res chain seq x y z
N MET A 1 -23.90 13.72 81.24
CA MET A 1 -23.12 13.66 82.44
C MET A 1 -22.40 12.32 82.39
N GLY A 2 -21.11 12.24 82.56
CA GLY A 2 -20.30 11.04 82.61
C GLY A 2 -19.38 10.86 81.40
N ASN A 3 -18.26 11.57 81.40
CA ASN A 3 -17.09 11.31 80.59
C ASN A 3 -16.35 10.06 81.04
N ASP A 4 -16.18 9.12 80.21
CA ASP A 4 -15.31 8.00 80.42
C ASP A 4 -14.10 8.02 79.50
N HIS A 5 -12.95 8.40 80.05
CA HIS A 5 -11.66 8.46 79.40
C HIS A 5 -11.00 7.10 79.48
N SER A 6 -11.14 6.29 78.42
CA SER A 6 -10.36 5.06 78.33
C SER A 6 -8.99 5.37 77.69
N LYS A 7 -7.93 5.21 78.46
CA LYS A 7 -6.52 5.28 78.07
C LYS A 7 -6.15 4.08 77.24
N ARG A 8 -5.89 4.30 75.95
CA ARG A 8 -5.23 3.30 75.09
C ARG A 8 -3.70 3.32 75.32
N LYS A 9 -3.17 2.22 75.86
CA LYS A 9 -1.74 1.95 75.87
C LYS A 9 -1.19 1.84 74.47
N LYS A 10 -0.13 2.61 74.10
CA LYS A 10 0.70 2.43 72.90
C LYS A 10 1.64 1.27 73.15
N THR A 11 1.44 0.14 72.51
CA THR A 11 2.45 -0.90 72.33
C THR A 11 3.27 -0.53 71.12
N ASN A 12 4.55 -0.23 71.29
CA ASN A 12 5.55 -0.12 70.23
C ASN A 12 5.86 -1.55 69.75
N GLU A 13 5.23 -1.97 68.63
CA GLU A 13 5.72 -3.08 67.82
C GLU A 13 6.73 -2.51 66.79
N SER A 14 7.96 -3.00 66.96
CA SER A 14 9.03 -2.80 65.98
C SER A 14 8.57 -3.30 64.61
N LEU A 15 8.36 -2.37 63.67
CA LEU A 15 8.21 -2.70 62.27
C LEU A 15 9.54 -3.27 61.76
N GLU A 16 9.66 -4.58 61.71
CA GLU A 16 10.62 -5.27 60.85
C GLU A 16 10.35 -4.79 59.41
N GLN A 17 11.33 -4.12 58.83
CA GLN A 17 11.35 -3.77 57.41
C GLN A 17 11.42 -5.10 56.66
N ALA A 18 10.24 -5.60 56.20
CA ALA A 18 10.19 -6.64 55.21
C ALA A 18 10.84 -6.11 53.92
N GLU A 19 11.95 -6.71 53.53
CA GLU A 19 12.55 -6.49 52.21
C GLU A 19 11.46 -6.65 51.15
N PRO A 20 11.40 -5.76 50.14
CA PRO A 20 10.40 -5.88 49.07
C PRO A 20 10.66 -7.18 48.34
N THR A 21 9.81 -8.17 48.53
CA THR A 21 9.78 -9.37 47.68
C THR A 21 9.71 -8.92 46.24
N PRO A 22 10.60 -9.39 45.36
CA PRO A 22 10.59 -9.01 43.96
C PRO A 22 9.21 -9.36 43.38
N ARG A 23 8.46 -8.37 42.91
CA ARG A 23 7.21 -8.57 42.17
C ARG A 23 7.59 -9.23 40.87
N PHE A 24 7.64 -10.57 40.86
CA PHE A 24 7.80 -11.32 39.60
C PHE A 24 6.64 -10.95 38.68
N ASN A 25 7.00 -10.43 37.53
CA ASN A 25 6.02 -10.12 36.48
C ASN A 25 5.58 -11.46 35.89
N HIS A 26 4.48 -12.04 36.35
CA HIS A 26 3.97 -13.36 35.94
C HIS A 26 3.93 -13.53 34.41
N THR A 27 3.77 -12.44 33.69
CA THR A 27 3.79 -12.43 32.21
C THR A 27 5.18 -12.71 31.65
N ASN A 28 6.23 -12.04 32.19
CA ASN A 28 7.61 -12.25 31.73
C ASN A 28 8.09 -13.67 32.07
N ASP A 29 7.67 -14.22 33.20
CA ASP A 29 8.00 -15.59 33.58
C ASP A 29 7.38 -16.63 32.64
N ALA A 30 6.13 -16.43 32.24
CA ALA A 30 5.49 -17.30 31.26
C ALA A 30 6.19 -17.25 29.90
N TYR A 31 6.62 -16.05 29.44
CA TYR A 31 7.39 -15.89 28.24
C TYR A 31 8.78 -16.51 28.31
N PHE A 32 9.47 -16.33 29.46
CA PHE A 32 10.76 -16.97 29.71
C PHE A 32 10.67 -18.48 29.59
N LEU A 33 9.73 -19.12 30.32
CA LEU A 33 9.52 -20.57 30.28
C LEU A 33 9.20 -21.08 28.87
N ARG A 34 8.51 -20.31 28.09
CA ARG A 34 8.20 -20.67 26.70
C ARG A 34 9.42 -20.63 25.78
N ILE A 35 10.27 -19.61 25.91
CA ILE A 35 11.49 -19.48 25.12
C ILE A 35 12.57 -20.44 25.58
N SER A 36 12.69 -20.68 26.92
CA SER A 36 13.69 -21.57 27.51
C SER A 36 13.36 -23.06 27.39
N ASP A 37 12.11 -23.43 26.95
CA ASP A 37 11.57 -24.79 27.03
C ASP A 37 11.66 -25.39 28.44
N GLN A 38 11.39 -24.57 29.44
CA GLN A 38 11.45 -24.90 30.89
C GLN A 38 12.87 -25.11 31.43
N GLU A 39 13.90 -24.72 30.74
CA GLU A 39 15.27 -24.69 31.23
C GLU A 39 15.53 -23.51 32.17
N ASN A 40 16.62 -23.57 32.95
CA ASN A 40 16.98 -22.50 33.87
C ASN A 40 17.57 -21.24 33.22
N GLY A 41 17.72 -21.23 31.90
CA GLY A 41 18.25 -20.12 31.16
C GLY A 41 17.99 -20.27 29.67
N ILE A 42 18.15 -19.17 28.90
CA ILE A 42 18.03 -19.16 27.45
C ILE A 42 19.43 -19.09 26.85
N PRO A 43 19.94 -20.18 26.25
CA PRO A 43 21.23 -20.18 25.58
C PRO A 43 21.19 -19.30 24.32
N PHE A 44 22.33 -18.68 23.95
CA PHE A 44 22.43 -17.81 22.80
C PHE A 44 22.12 -18.52 21.48
N ASP A 45 22.55 -19.78 21.31
CA ASP A 45 22.24 -20.58 20.11
C ASP A 45 20.74 -20.80 19.93
N LYS A 46 19.99 -20.93 21.02
CA LYS A 46 18.53 -21.04 21.00
C LYS A 46 17.87 -19.74 20.58
N LEU A 47 18.37 -18.62 21.10
CA LEU A 47 17.88 -17.29 20.74
C LEU A 47 18.11 -17.03 19.24
N THR A 48 19.29 -17.45 18.72
CA THR A 48 19.64 -17.34 17.30
C THR A 48 18.73 -18.17 16.39
N LYS A 49 18.38 -19.39 16.79
CA LYS A 49 17.42 -20.23 16.04
C LYS A 49 16.04 -19.61 15.97
N ILE A 50 15.61 -18.89 16.99
CA ILE A 50 14.29 -18.26 17.06
C ILE A 50 14.23 -16.93 16.29
N PHE A 51 15.21 -16.08 16.54
CA PHE A 51 15.18 -14.67 16.06
C PHE A 51 16.12 -14.37 14.88
N GLY A 52 17.01 -15.31 14.53
CA GLY A 52 18.13 -15.08 13.63
C GLY A 52 19.31 -14.40 14.35
N GLU A 53 20.49 -14.46 13.74
CA GLU A 53 21.74 -14.05 14.37
C GLU A 53 21.76 -12.57 14.81
N ASP A 54 21.46 -11.66 13.89
CA ASP A 54 21.54 -10.22 14.12
C ASP A 54 20.58 -9.73 15.22
N LEU A 55 19.34 -10.20 15.22
CA LEU A 55 18.36 -9.82 16.25
C LEU A 55 18.68 -10.50 17.58
N ALA A 56 19.12 -11.77 17.55
CA ALA A 56 19.50 -12.50 18.76
C ALA A 56 20.68 -11.84 19.47
N GLU A 57 21.70 -11.41 18.74
CA GLU A 57 22.85 -10.68 19.30
C GLU A 57 22.42 -9.38 19.99
N SER A 58 21.59 -8.60 19.33
CA SER A 58 21.08 -7.34 19.87
C SER A 58 20.22 -7.54 21.11
N LEU A 59 19.34 -8.55 21.10
CA LEU A 59 18.49 -8.89 22.25
C LEU A 59 19.32 -9.45 23.41
N PHE A 60 20.30 -10.31 23.12
CA PHE A 60 21.19 -10.85 24.13
C PHE A 60 21.97 -9.75 24.85
N LYS A 61 22.60 -8.87 24.07
CA LYS A 61 23.35 -7.70 24.59
C LYS A 61 22.45 -6.78 25.44
N PHE A 62 21.24 -6.55 25.00
CA PHE A 62 20.27 -5.72 25.74
C PHE A 62 19.90 -6.37 27.09
N LEU A 63 19.58 -7.67 27.09
CA LEU A 63 19.11 -8.39 28.29
C LEU A 63 20.23 -8.62 29.30
N THR A 64 21.42 -9.03 28.83
CA THR A 64 22.54 -9.34 29.72
C THR A 64 23.40 -8.11 30.08
N GLY A 65 23.47 -7.11 29.18
CA GLY A 65 24.35 -5.96 29.29
C GLY A 65 25.73 -6.17 28.62
N SER A 66 26.01 -7.35 28.06
CA SER A 66 27.26 -7.72 27.40
C SER A 66 26.97 -8.53 26.12
N ALA A 67 27.95 -8.52 25.20
CA ALA A 67 27.85 -9.39 24.02
C ALA A 67 27.99 -10.87 24.43
N ALA A 68 27.46 -11.78 23.62
CA ALA A 68 27.65 -13.21 23.83
C ALA A 68 29.12 -13.58 23.53
N GLU A 69 29.80 -14.22 24.48
CA GLU A 69 31.20 -14.67 24.30
C GLU A 69 31.27 -15.95 23.46
N ASN A 70 30.23 -16.79 23.53
CA ASN A 70 30.11 -18.04 22.81
C ASN A 70 28.64 -18.48 22.72
N GLU A 71 28.35 -19.54 21.96
CA GLU A 71 27.00 -20.10 21.78
C GLU A 71 26.36 -20.59 23.08
N LYS A 72 27.18 -20.88 24.09
CA LYS A 72 26.72 -21.36 25.43
C LYS A 72 26.45 -20.22 26.41
N SER A 73 26.66 -18.96 26.02
CA SER A 73 26.26 -17.81 26.85
C SER A 73 24.77 -17.83 27.11
N VAL A 74 24.35 -17.60 28.37
CA VAL A 74 22.97 -17.84 28.84
C VAL A 74 22.36 -16.56 29.38
N ILE A 75 21.11 -16.29 29.05
CA ILE A 75 20.28 -15.27 29.66
C ILE A 75 19.58 -15.89 30.86
N THR A 76 19.81 -15.35 32.06
CA THR A 76 19.15 -15.82 33.27
C THR A 76 17.70 -15.33 33.33
N ARG A 77 16.87 -16.06 34.12
CA ARG A 77 15.45 -15.70 34.33
C ARG A 77 15.31 -14.27 34.89
N GLN A 78 16.20 -13.88 35.83
CA GLN A 78 16.16 -12.55 36.40
C GLN A 78 16.47 -11.45 35.37
N GLN A 79 17.56 -11.61 34.57
CA GLN A 79 17.91 -10.67 33.51
C GLN A 79 16.79 -10.49 32.50
N PHE A 80 16.12 -11.59 32.16
CA PHE A 80 14.97 -11.58 31.27
C PHE A 80 13.79 -10.84 31.89
N SER A 81 13.41 -11.20 33.13
CA SER A 81 12.27 -10.60 33.82
C SER A 81 12.42 -9.08 33.99
N ASP A 82 13.63 -8.62 34.34
CA ASP A 82 13.91 -7.21 34.62
C ASP A 82 13.87 -6.32 33.36
N LYS A 83 14.30 -6.84 32.21
CA LYS A 83 14.52 -6.03 31.02
C LYS A 83 13.60 -6.33 29.82
N PHE A 84 12.82 -7.39 29.87
CA PHE A 84 12.06 -7.85 28.69
C PHE A 84 10.78 -7.03 28.41
N THR A 85 10.16 -6.47 29.45
CA THR A 85 8.87 -5.73 29.34
C THR A 85 8.86 -4.65 28.23
N PRO A 86 9.89 -3.81 28.05
CA PRO A 86 9.89 -2.79 27.00
C PRO A 86 9.77 -3.34 25.58
N LEU A 87 10.18 -4.59 25.32
CA LEU A 87 10.19 -5.18 23.98
C LEU A 87 8.79 -5.49 23.44
N TYR A 88 7.80 -5.70 24.32
CA TYR A 88 6.40 -5.88 23.92
C TYR A 88 5.50 -4.72 24.35
N GLY A 89 6.07 -3.65 24.85
CA GLY A 89 5.37 -2.42 25.20
C GLY A 89 4.84 -1.65 23.99
N THR A 90 4.12 -0.57 24.25
CA THR A 90 3.55 0.28 23.20
C THR A 90 4.57 1.12 22.45
N SER A 91 5.71 1.44 23.10
CA SER A 91 6.76 2.23 22.48
C SER A 91 7.75 1.35 21.71
N GLN A 92 7.91 1.63 20.45
CA GLN A 92 8.89 0.96 19.58
C GLN A 92 10.27 1.64 19.59
N ASP A 93 10.43 2.73 20.33
CA ASP A 93 11.69 3.49 20.40
C ASP A 93 12.83 2.67 21.00
N ILE A 94 12.49 1.64 21.79
CA ILE A 94 13.47 0.70 22.34
C ILE A 94 14.27 0.00 21.23
N TYR A 95 13.63 -0.34 20.10
CA TYR A 95 14.31 -1.02 18.99
C TYR A 95 15.33 -0.11 18.31
N VAL A 96 15.07 1.22 18.24
CA VAL A 96 16.07 2.17 17.74
C VAL A 96 17.32 2.17 18.62
N LYS A 97 17.14 2.03 19.94
CA LYS A 97 18.26 2.03 20.92
C LYS A 97 19.09 0.75 20.87
N ILE A 98 18.42 -0.42 20.81
CA ILE A 98 19.11 -1.70 20.91
C ILE A 98 19.71 -2.18 19.59
N LEU A 99 19.20 -1.71 18.45
CA LEU A 99 19.63 -2.15 17.12
C LEU A 99 20.68 -1.19 16.49
N GLN A 100 21.48 -0.53 17.30
CA GLN A 100 22.58 0.32 16.80
C GLN A 100 23.75 -0.54 16.28
N PRO A 101 24.48 -0.08 15.26
CA PRO A 101 24.34 1.17 14.51
C PRO A 101 23.15 1.18 13.51
N VAL A 102 22.85 2.35 12.93
CA VAL A 102 21.67 2.54 12.08
C VAL A 102 21.58 1.58 10.89
N HIS A 103 22.70 1.17 10.29
CA HIS A 103 22.71 0.14 9.24
C HIS A 103 22.21 -1.22 9.76
N HIS A 104 22.61 -1.58 10.97
CA HIS A 104 22.15 -2.78 11.64
C HIS A 104 20.64 -2.69 11.97
N PHE A 105 20.19 -1.52 12.43
CA PHE A 105 18.76 -1.27 12.65
C PHE A 105 17.94 -1.50 11.37
N ILE A 106 18.37 -0.94 10.22
CA ILE A 106 17.70 -1.12 8.93
C ILE A 106 17.68 -2.60 8.55
N LYS A 107 18.84 -3.27 8.64
CA LYS A 107 18.98 -4.70 8.31
C LYS A 107 18.05 -5.57 9.14
N VAL A 108 18.10 -5.46 10.45
CA VAL A 108 17.28 -6.28 11.36
C VAL A 108 15.78 -6.03 11.16
N CYS A 109 15.38 -4.78 10.92
CA CYS A 109 13.97 -4.45 10.67
C CYS A 109 13.49 -5.05 9.33
N SER A 110 14.27 -4.96 8.27
CA SER A 110 13.93 -5.50 6.95
C SER A 110 13.93 -7.03 6.95
N ASP A 111 14.93 -7.67 7.55
CA ASP A 111 15.02 -9.12 7.69
C ASP A 111 13.84 -9.67 8.52
N SER A 112 13.48 -8.95 9.60
CA SER A 112 12.30 -9.29 10.41
C SER A 112 11.00 -9.16 9.65
N ALA A 113 10.93 -8.31 8.63
CA ALA A 113 9.78 -8.18 7.76
C ALA A 113 9.74 -9.22 6.64
N GLY A 114 10.80 -9.99 6.43
CA GLY A 114 10.96 -10.88 5.28
C GLY A 114 11.30 -10.16 3.98
N ALA A 115 11.87 -8.96 4.08
CA ALA A 115 12.26 -8.10 2.96
C ALA A 115 13.77 -7.74 3.05
N PRO A 116 14.68 -8.74 2.97
CA PRO A 116 16.10 -8.49 3.11
C PRO A 116 16.63 -7.58 1.98
N ALA A 117 17.65 -6.82 2.29
CA ALA A 117 18.39 -6.04 1.30
C ALA A 117 19.05 -6.99 0.28
N ILE A 118 19.01 -6.59 -0.98
CA ILE A 118 19.65 -7.33 -2.08
C ILE A 118 20.73 -6.47 -2.75
N GLN A 119 21.52 -7.09 -3.62
CA GLN A 119 22.49 -6.35 -4.43
C GLN A 119 21.78 -5.24 -5.23
N GLY A 120 22.29 -4.01 -5.11
CA GLY A 120 21.69 -2.81 -5.72
C GLY A 120 20.99 -1.88 -4.74
N ASP A 121 20.73 -2.33 -3.50
CA ASP A 121 20.12 -1.49 -2.46
C ASP A 121 21.11 -0.55 -1.75
N GLU A 122 22.40 -0.62 -2.03
CA GLU A 122 23.44 0.15 -1.33
C GLU A 122 23.19 1.67 -1.39
N LYS A 123 22.76 2.15 -2.56
CA LYS A 123 22.45 3.59 -2.75
C LYS A 123 21.22 3.98 -1.94
N PHE A 124 20.20 3.15 -1.96
CA PHE A 124 18.97 3.36 -1.19
C PHE A 124 19.26 3.36 0.31
N ILE A 125 19.98 2.34 0.83
CA ILE A 125 20.34 2.23 2.25
C ILE A 125 21.16 3.45 2.68
N LYS A 126 22.15 3.85 1.89
CA LYS A 126 22.95 5.05 2.19
C LYS A 126 22.07 6.28 2.35
N ARG A 127 21.14 6.52 1.42
CA ARG A 127 20.23 7.66 1.48
C ARG A 127 19.25 7.55 2.64
N LEU A 128 18.79 6.35 2.93
CA LEU A 128 17.90 6.10 4.07
C LEU A 128 18.59 6.45 5.39
N VAL A 129 19.84 6.01 5.56
CA VAL A 129 20.68 6.37 6.73
C VAL A 129 20.85 7.90 6.84
N GLU A 130 21.20 8.57 5.75
CA GLU A 130 21.38 10.03 5.72
C GLU A 130 20.07 10.75 6.11
N THR A 131 18.91 10.27 5.59
CA THR A 131 17.61 10.84 5.88
C THR A 131 17.20 10.61 7.34
N MET A 132 17.39 9.39 7.85
CA MET A 132 17.05 9.02 9.23
C MET A 132 17.90 9.76 10.27
N THR A 133 19.21 9.85 10.02
CA THR A 133 20.15 10.47 10.96
C THR A 133 20.26 11.99 10.81
N GLN A 134 19.76 12.54 9.70
CA GLN A 134 19.93 13.96 9.35
C GLN A 134 21.42 14.40 9.38
N GLY A 135 22.33 13.49 9.05
CA GLY A 135 23.78 13.72 9.10
C GLY A 135 24.38 13.76 10.51
N LYS A 136 23.61 13.45 11.55
CA LYS A 136 24.07 13.41 12.95
C LYS A 136 24.72 12.06 13.27
N SER A 137 25.47 11.99 14.39
CA SER A 137 26.13 10.76 14.88
C SER A 137 25.92 10.56 16.37
N GLY A 138 26.16 9.35 16.86
CA GLY A 138 26.02 9.00 18.29
C GLY A 138 24.59 9.21 18.84
N PRO A 139 24.45 9.69 20.07
CA PRO A 139 23.13 9.88 20.71
C PRO A 139 22.22 10.87 19.97
N GLU A 140 22.78 11.84 19.25
CA GLU A 140 21.99 12.78 18.45
C GLU A 140 21.38 12.10 17.24
N ALA A 141 22.08 11.15 16.62
CA ALA A 141 21.54 10.33 15.53
C ALA A 141 20.37 9.46 16.03
N GLU A 142 20.49 8.85 17.20
CA GLU A 142 19.41 8.06 17.82
C GLU A 142 18.15 8.92 17.98
N SER A 143 18.28 10.13 18.54
CA SER A 143 17.18 11.05 18.70
C SER A 143 16.56 11.46 17.36
N ALA A 144 17.38 11.72 16.35
CA ALA A 144 16.93 12.06 15.00
C ALA A 144 16.17 10.89 14.36
N ILE A 145 16.62 9.64 14.51
CA ILE A 145 15.96 8.45 14.00
C ILE A 145 14.58 8.28 14.66
N ILE A 146 14.48 8.49 15.97
CA ILE A 146 13.20 8.40 16.70
C ILE A 146 12.23 9.46 16.17
N GLU A 147 12.69 10.71 15.98
CA GLU A 147 11.88 11.79 15.44
C GLU A 147 11.43 11.50 14.00
N TRP A 148 12.37 11.15 13.12
CA TRP A 148 12.09 10.77 11.75
C TRP A 148 11.05 9.64 11.66
N ARG A 149 11.22 8.60 12.47
CA ARG A 149 10.30 7.48 12.52
C ARG A 149 8.87 7.92 12.84
N ARG A 150 8.70 8.77 13.84
CA ARG A 150 7.39 9.25 14.27
C ARG A 150 6.71 10.11 13.22
N MET A 151 7.48 10.87 12.46
CA MET A 151 6.93 11.80 11.46
C MET A 151 6.73 11.15 10.08
N GLU A 152 7.66 10.31 9.65
CA GLU A 152 7.71 9.85 8.27
C GLU A 152 7.39 8.35 8.10
N CYS A 153 7.74 7.52 9.11
CA CYS A 153 7.67 6.07 8.95
C CYS A 153 7.46 5.35 10.30
N GLU A 154 6.30 5.57 10.92
CA GLU A 154 5.99 5.06 12.27
C GLU A 154 6.13 3.55 12.39
N LYS A 155 5.79 2.81 11.33
CA LYS A 155 5.77 1.34 11.32
C LYS A 155 7.15 0.68 11.12
N PHE A 156 8.23 1.44 10.98
CA PHE A 156 9.53 0.89 10.62
C PHE A 156 10.02 -0.22 11.57
N PRO A 157 10.01 -0.07 12.91
CA PRO A 157 10.41 -1.14 13.82
C PRO A 157 9.30 -2.18 14.10
N GLN A 158 8.10 -1.98 13.58
CA GLN A 158 6.95 -2.84 13.88
C GLN A 158 7.18 -4.30 13.48
N ALA A 159 7.97 -4.54 12.41
CA ALA A 159 8.30 -5.89 11.97
C ALA A 159 9.08 -6.66 13.05
N VAL A 160 10.04 -6.02 13.71
CA VAL A 160 10.81 -6.62 14.83
C VAL A 160 9.89 -6.90 16.01
N GLN A 161 9.06 -5.93 16.39
CA GLN A 161 8.09 -6.11 17.47
C GLN A 161 7.12 -7.26 17.17
N ASN A 162 6.58 -7.32 15.96
CA ASN A 162 5.68 -8.40 15.55
C ASN A 162 6.38 -9.77 15.61
N ARG A 163 7.66 -9.85 15.22
CA ARG A 163 8.44 -11.07 15.31
C ARG A 163 8.64 -11.49 16.78
N VAL A 164 8.96 -10.57 17.67
CA VAL A 164 9.05 -10.85 19.12
C VAL A 164 7.69 -11.32 19.65
N LEU A 165 6.61 -10.60 19.34
CA LEU A 165 5.26 -10.95 19.78
C LEU A 165 4.79 -12.30 19.23
N SER A 166 5.15 -12.66 18.00
CA SER A 166 4.79 -13.95 17.39
C SER A 166 5.40 -15.12 18.17
N VAL A 167 6.63 -14.99 18.61
CA VAL A 167 7.29 -15.99 19.47
C VAL A 167 6.59 -16.08 20.81
N LEU A 168 6.25 -14.94 21.41
CA LEU A 168 5.58 -14.89 22.72
C LEU A 168 4.15 -15.47 22.65
N SER A 169 3.40 -15.19 21.58
CA SER A 169 2.04 -15.71 21.39
C SER A 169 2.02 -17.15 20.85
N GLY A 170 3.13 -17.63 20.28
CA GLY A 170 3.22 -18.90 19.55
C GLY A 170 2.50 -18.87 18.20
N GLN A 171 2.15 -17.68 17.72
CA GLN A 171 1.61 -17.51 16.38
C GLN A 171 2.71 -17.56 15.35
N LYS A 172 2.39 -18.07 14.16
CA LYS A 172 3.35 -18.08 13.05
C LYS A 172 3.53 -16.64 12.54
N PHE A 173 4.79 -16.22 12.44
CA PHE A 173 5.11 -14.96 11.76
C PHE A 173 4.86 -15.11 10.26
N ILE A 174 4.13 -14.14 9.69
CA ILE A 174 3.87 -14.06 8.25
C ILE A 174 4.66 -12.87 7.71
N PRO A 175 5.69 -13.13 6.88
CA PRO A 175 6.47 -12.05 6.29
C PRO A 175 5.67 -11.27 5.24
N THR A 176 6.17 -10.09 4.90
CA THR A 176 5.66 -9.28 3.79
C THR A 176 5.90 -10.01 2.46
N ASP A 177 4.90 -10.06 1.61
CA ASP A 177 4.96 -10.77 0.32
C ASP A 177 4.53 -9.91 -0.89
N TYR A 178 4.43 -8.60 -0.72
CA TYR A 178 4.23 -7.68 -1.83
C TYR A 178 5.49 -7.63 -2.70
N SER A 179 5.32 -7.78 -4.00
CA SER A 179 6.41 -7.78 -4.99
C SER A 179 6.18 -6.71 -6.05
N SER A 180 7.27 -6.24 -6.63
CA SER A 180 7.32 -5.27 -7.71
C SER A 180 8.42 -5.66 -8.69
N ASP A 181 8.24 -5.36 -9.97
CA ASP A 181 9.27 -5.54 -10.99
C ASP A 181 10.28 -4.37 -11.00
N ILE A 182 9.91 -3.24 -10.37
CA ILE A 182 10.72 -2.01 -10.34
C ILE A 182 11.41 -1.82 -8.99
N LEU A 183 10.69 -2.07 -7.88
CA LEU A 183 11.20 -1.89 -6.51
C LEU A 183 11.80 -3.19 -5.97
N THR A 184 12.89 -3.06 -5.22
CA THR A 184 13.45 -4.18 -4.46
C THR A 184 12.54 -4.55 -3.28
N PRO A 185 12.68 -5.76 -2.69
CA PRO A 185 11.92 -6.13 -1.50
C PRO A 185 12.06 -5.12 -0.35
N LEU A 186 13.28 -4.62 -0.11
CA LEU A 186 13.55 -3.59 0.90
C LEU A 186 12.81 -2.28 0.61
N GLN A 187 12.85 -1.79 -0.64
CA GLN A 187 12.15 -0.57 -1.06
C GLN A 187 10.63 -0.71 -0.97
N MET A 188 10.10 -1.88 -1.33
CA MET A 188 8.69 -2.19 -1.22
C MET A 188 8.24 -2.20 0.26
N TRP A 189 9.00 -2.84 1.13
CA TRP A 189 8.72 -2.84 2.57
C TRP A 189 8.81 -1.43 3.18
N PHE A 190 9.81 -0.63 2.78
CA PHE A 190 9.90 0.77 3.17
C PHE A 190 8.63 1.55 2.79
N LEU A 191 8.14 1.36 1.57
CA LEU A 191 6.91 1.98 1.09
C LEU A 191 5.69 1.52 1.93
N GLN A 192 5.62 0.24 2.27
CA GLN A 192 4.59 -0.32 3.15
C GLN A 192 4.62 0.31 4.54
N CYS A 193 5.80 0.57 5.09
CA CYS A 193 5.95 1.24 6.39
C CYS A 193 5.53 2.71 6.36
N SER A 194 5.66 3.37 5.20
CA SER A 194 5.46 4.81 5.03
C SER A 194 4.05 5.20 4.59
N LEU A 195 3.29 4.25 4.03
CA LEU A 195 1.93 4.47 3.55
C LEU A 195 0.86 4.00 4.55
N PRO A 196 -0.35 4.58 4.50
CA PRO A 196 -1.52 4.08 5.22
C PRO A 196 -1.84 2.61 4.92
N ASN A 197 -2.43 1.89 5.90
CA ASN A 197 -2.70 0.45 5.78
C ASN A 197 -3.64 0.06 4.65
N PHE A 198 -4.53 0.95 4.22
CA PHE A 198 -5.47 0.61 3.15
C PHE A 198 -4.81 0.49 1.77
N TYR A 199 -3.57 1.00 1.58
CA TYR A 199 -2.77 0.70 0.40
C TYR A 199 -2.15 -0.72 0.46
N PHE A 200 -2.03 -1.29 1.66
CA PHE A 200 -1.52 -2.64 1.91
C PHE A 200 -2.53 -3.42 2.74
N PRO A 201 -3.69 -3.79 2.16
CA PRO A 201 -4.73 -4.51 2.89
C PRO A 201 -4.20 -5.86 3.38
N LYS A 202 -4.70 -6.31 4.55
CA LYS A 202 -4.36 -7.64 5.08
C LYS A 202 -4.95 -8.71 4.17
N LYS A 203 -4.21 -9.77 3.94
CA LYS A 203 -4.70 -10.93 3.20
C LYS A 203 -5.81 -11.64 3.97
N GLU A 204 -6.94 -11.84 3.33
CA GLU A 204 -7.99 -12.73 3.79
C GLU A 204 -7.63 -14.19 3.48
N ASP A 205 -7.03 -14.42 2.32
CA ASP A 205 -6.48 -15.71 1.88
C ASP A 205 -4.95 -15.64 1.79
N PRO A 206 -4.20 -16.45 2.56
CA PRO A 206 -2.74 -16.47 2.50
C PRO A 206 -2.15 -16.80 1.11
N SER A 207 -2.94 -17.44 0.23
CA SER A 207 -2.51 -17.81 -1.12
C SER A 207 -2.73 -16.70 -2.16
N ALA A 208 -3.54 -15.68 -1.83
CA ALA A 208 -3.87 -14.60 -2.76
C ALA A 208 -3.04 -13.35 -2.48
N SER A 209 -2.50 -12.72 -3.51
CA SER A 209 -1.98 -11.35 -3.43
C SER A 209 -3.15 -10.38 -3.27
N ASN A 210 -3.06 -9.47 -2.30
CA ASN A 210 -4.08 -8.45 -2.10
C ASN A 210 -3.93 -7.26 -3.06
N TRP A 211 -2.81 -7.20 -3.75
CA TRP A 211 -2.59 -6.26 -4.85
C TRP A 211 -2.98 -6.89 -6.18
N THR A 212 -3.72 -6.14 -6.98
CA THR A 212 -4.10 -6.56 -8.33
C THR A 212 -3.26 -5.79 -9.34
N PRO A 213 -2.49 -6.46 -10.20
CA PRO A 213 -1.77 -5.77 -11.26
C PRO A 213 -2.78 -5.21 -12.26
N LEU A 214 -2.79 -3.89 -12.42
CA LEU A 214 -3.63 -3.21 -13.40
C LEU A 214 -2.87 -2.97 -14.70
N TYR A 215 -1.63 -2.50 -14.59
CA TYR A 215 -0.78 -2.18 -15.73
C TYR A 215 0.68 -2.41 -15.39
N THR A 216 1.44 -2.99 -16.30
CA THR A 216 2.90 -3.09 -16.20
C THR A 216 3.52 -2.93 -17.60
N SER A 217 4.59 -2.17 -17.69
CA SER A 217 5.33 -1.95 -18.93
C SER A 217 5.92 -3.24 -19.50
N LEU A 218 6.26 -4.22 -18.66
CA LEU A 218 6.75 -5.53 -19.10
C LEU A 218 5.74 -6.31 -19.95
N GLN A 219 4.46 -6.24 -19.61
CA GLN A 219 3.40 -6.96 -20.34
C GLN A 219 2.74 -6.11 -21.41
N HIS A 220 2.56 -4.82 -21.14
CA HIS A 220 1.75 -3.92 -21.95
C HIS A 220 2.57 -2.94 -22.81
N GLY A 221 3.90 -2.89 -22.60
CA GLY A 221 4.75 -1.84 -23.15
C GLY A 221 4.42 -0.47 -22.54
N ILE A 222 5.13 0.58 -22.92
CA ILE A 222 4.85 1.95 -22.49
C ILE A 222 3.83 2.54 -23.46
N SER A 223 2.59 2.71 -23.01
CA SER A 223 1.47 3.21 -23.80
C SER A 223 0.44 3.92 -22.93
N THR A 224 0.24 5.19 -23.18
CA THR A 224 -0.75 6.02 -22.46
C THR A 224 -2.18 5.55 -22.71
N ASN A 225 -2.51 5.06 -23.90
CA ASN A 225 -3.83 4.51 -24.20
C ASN A 225 -4.12 3.24 -23.40
N ARG A 226 -3.12 2.33 -23.27
CA ARG A 226 -3.26 1.12 -22.45
C ARG A 226 -3.31 1.46 -20.97
N PHE A 227 -2.48 2.40 -20.51
CA PHE A 227 -2.55 2.92 -19.15
C PHE A 227 -3.95 3.45 -18.84
N GLU A 228 -4.51 4.32 -19.71
CA GLU A 228 -5.86 4.83 -19.56
C GLU A 228 -6.91 3.70 -19.49
N THR A 229 -6.88 2.78 -20.44
CA THR A 229 -7.87 1.70 -20.52
C THR A 229 -7.85 0.77 -19.32
N LEU A 230 -6.65 0.45 -18.80
CA LEU A 230 -6.49 -0.52 -17.73
C LEU A 230 -6.59 0.09 -16.33
N VAL A 231 -6.22 1.36 -16.17
CA VAL A 231 -6.12 2.00 -14.86
C VAL A 231 -7.32 2.87 -14.52
N PHE A 232 -7.88 3.62 -15.50
CA PHE A 232 -8.97 4.57 -15.21
C PHE A 232 -10.31 3.88 -14.89
N ASP A 233 -10.46 2.65 -15.28
CA ASP A 233 -11.66 1.86 -14.97
C ASP A 233 -11.66 1.29 -13.55
N TYR A 234 -10.51 1.33 -12.86
CA TYR A 234 -10.38 0.80 -11.52
C TYR A 234 -10.90 1.80 -10.47
N ARG A 235 -11.81 1.32 -9.59
CA ARG A 235 -12.46 2.10 -8.55
C ARG A 235 -11.88 1.76 -7.18
N GLY A 236 -10.76 2.33 -6.84
CA GLY A 236 -10.10 2.09 -5.55
C GLY A 236 -8.73 2.74 -5.47
N PRO A 237 -8.09 2.65 -4.30
CA PRO A 237 -6.75 3.16 -4.14
C PRO A 237 -5.75 2.39 -5.01
N THR A 238 -4.76 3.11 -5.53
CA THR A 238 -3.73 2.54 -6.39
C THR A 238 -2.34 2.97 -5.94
N VAL A 239 -1.36 2.12 -6.21
CA VAL A 239 0.06 2.46 -6.12
C VAL A 239 0.65 2.36 -7.53
N THR A 240 1.20 3.45 -8.01
CA THR A 240 1.84 3.57 -9.34
C THR A 240 3.31 3.82 -9.14
N VAL A 241 4.16 2.97 -9.70
CA VAL A 241 5.62 3.06 -9.63
C VAL A 241 6.16 3.42 -11.01
N PHE A 242 7.02 4.41 -11.09
CA PHE A 242 7.72 4.83 -12.30
C PHE A 242 9.22 4.70 -12.10
N ARG A 243 9.91 4.11 -13.07
CA ARG A 243 11.34 4.30 -13.29
C ARG A 243 11.52 5.27 -14.45
N LEU A 244 12.23 6.35 -14.20
CA LEU A 244 12.43 7.42 -15.17
C LEU A 244 13.81 7.34 -15.83
N LYS A 245 13.94 7.94 -17.01
CA LYS A 245 15.20 8.01 -17.78
C LYS A 245 16.31 8.77 -17.07
N ASP A 246 15.97 9.68 -16.17
CA ASP A 246 16.90 10.41 -15.31
C ASP A 246 17.36 9.61 -14.06
N SER A 247 17.09 8.31 -14.04
CA SER A 247 17.40 7.36 -12.96
C SER A 247 16.60 7.57 -11.67
N ARG A 248 15.56 8.42 -11.67
CA ARG A 248 14.63 8.48 -10.56
C ARG A 248 13.71 7.27 -10.55
N VAL A 249 13.45 6.77 -9.34
CA VAL A 249 12.36 5.83 -9.07
C VAL A 249 11.37 6.56 -8.17
N VAL A 250 10.15 6.73 -8.66
CA VAL A 250 9.12 7.50 -7.97
C VAL A 250 7.83 6.69 -7.85
N VAL A 251 7.07 6.96 -6.79
CA VAL A 251 5.82 6.28 -6.50
C VAL A 251 4.72 7.31 -6.27
N ILE A 252 3.57 7.10 -6.88
CA ILE A 252 2.33 7.82 -6.58
C ILE A 252 1.35 6.84 -5.95
N ALA A 253 0.98 7.08 -4.71
CA ALA A 253 -0.12 6.39 -4.05
C ALA A 253 -1.35 7.29 -4.13
N ALA A 254 -2.35 6.89 -4.92
CA ALA A 254 -3.58 7.63 -5.14
C ALA A 254 -4.73 6.97 -4.39
N ASP A 255 -5.40 7.71 -3.52
CA ASP A 255 -6.57 7.26 -2.75
C ASP A 255 -7.89 7.47 -3.50
N GLN A 256 -7.84 8.09 -4.68
CA GLN A 256 -8.96 8.29 -5.60
C GLN A 256 -8.67 7.62 -6.94
N GLU A 257 -9.74 7.38 -7.69
CA GLU A 257 -9.66 6.84 -9.05
C GLU A 257 -8.90 7.77 -10.03
N TRP A 258 -8.14 7.18 -10.91
CA TRP A 258 -7.50 7.90 -12.00
C TRP A 258 -8.54 8.39 -13.02
N ARG A 259 -8.37 9.61 -13.50
CA ARG A 259 -9.27 10.21 -14.50
C ARG A 259 -8.61 11.35 -15.25
N HIS A 260 -9.09 11.63 -16.45
CA HIS A 260 -8.80 12.91 -17.09
C HIS A 260 -9.48 14.03 -16.32
N SER A 261 -8.74 15.06 -15.98
CA SER A 261 -9.27 16.18 -15.21
C SER A 261 -8.65 17.49 -15.68
N GLY A 262 -9.45 18.55 -15.72
CA GLY A 262 -8.98 19.91 -15.93
C GLY A 262 -8.41 20.57 -14.67
N SER A 263 -8.65 19.97 -13.50
CA SER A 263 -8.14 20.42 -12.20
C SER A 263 -7.39 19.28 -11.50
N ARG A 264 -6.64 19.60 -10.44
CA ARG A 264 -5.98 18.60 -9.62
C ARG A 264 -7.00 17.80 -8.81
N PHE A 265 -6.70 16.52 -8.58
CA PHE A 265 -7.49 15.60 -7.77
C PHE A 265 -6.60 14.81 -6.81
N GLY A 266 -7.18 13.89 -6.05
CA GLY A 266 -6.56 13.13 -4.98
C GLY A 266 -7.08 13.56 -3.62
N GLY A 267 -7.30 12.61 -2.72
CA GLY A 267 -7.75 12.85 -1.36
C GLY A 267 -6.60 13.16 -0.40
N PRO A 268 -6.89 13.22 0.90
CA PRO A 268 -5.90 13.61 1.91
C PRO A 268 -4.76 12.61 2.08
N PHE A 269 -4.95 11.36 1.69
CA PHE A 269 -3.94 10.30 1.79
C PHE A 269 -3.17 10.05 0.49
N THR A 270 -3.40 10.89 -0.52
CA THR A 270 -2.61 10.86 -1.76
C THR A 270 -1.19 11.27 -1.45
N SER A 271 -0.23 10.40 -1.82
CA SER A 271 1.19 10.58 -1.48
C SER A 271 2.08 10.35 -2.70
N PHE A 272 3.18 11.06 -2.72
CA PHE A 272 4.28 10.90 -3.65
C PHE A 272 5.55 10.54 -2.88
N PHE A 273 6.30 9.59 -3.41
CA PHE A 273 7.63 9.24 -2.92
C PHE A 273 8.63 9.31 -4.06
N GLU A 274 9.76 9.92 -3.82
CA GLU A 274 10.97 9.67 -4.57
C GLU A 274 11.79 8.66 -3.77
N ILE A 275 11.99 7.47 -4.33
CA ILE A 275 12.74 6.37 -3.69
C ILE A 275 14.21 6.46 -4.04
N LEU A 276 14.52 6.82 -5.28
CA LEU A 276 15.87 7.02 -5.80
C LEU A 276 15.89 8.28 -6.68
N PRO A 277 17.01 9.00 -6.71
CA PRO A 277 18.24 8.86 -5.92
C PRO A 277 18.13 9.45 -4.50
N ASN A 278 17.04 10.16 -4.19
CA ASN A 278 16.82 10.80 -2.90
C ASN A 278 15.53 10.26 -2.28
N ILE A 279 15.52 10.10 -0.96
CA ILE A 279 14.30 9.71 -0.28
C ILE A 279 13.53 10.97 0.12
N ARG A 280 12.40 11.22 -0.56
CA ARG A 280 11.51 12.36 -0.28
C ARG A 280 10.07 11.91 -0.32
N LYS A 281 9.26 12.47 0.56
CA LYS A 281 7.82 12.29 0.63
C LYS A 281 7.12 13.62 0.44
N SER A 282 6.00 13.61 -0.29
CA SER A 282 5.08 14.74 -0.40
C SER A 282 3.66 14.20 -0.41
N GLU A 283 2.76 14.78 0.38
CA GLU A 283 1.39 14.28 0.51
C GLU A 283 0.37 15.40 0.57
N GLY A 284 -0.88 15.06 0.38
CA GLY A 284 -2.03 15.95 0.54
C GLY A 284 -3.05 15.88 -0.57
N ALA A 285 -4.21 16.46 -0.29
CA ALA A 285 -5.32 16.50 -1.24
C ALA A 285 -5.00 17.37 -2.47
N ASN A 286 -5.69 17.07 -3.58
CA ASN A 286 -5.58 17.80 -4.85
C ASN A 286 -4.15 17.93 -5.38
N SER A 287 -3.40 16.82 -5.29
CA SER A 287 -1.98 16.78 -5.65
C SER A 287 -1.72 16.28 -7.07
N ILE A 288 -2.60 15.42 -7.60
CA ILE A 288 -2.44 14.79 -8.92
C ILE A 288 -3.15 15.62 -9.97
N TYR A 289 -2.49 15.86 -11.09
CA TYR A 289 -3.09 16.28 -12.33
C TYR A 289 -2.87 15.19 -13.38
N CYS A 290 -3.92 14.78 -14.07
CA CYS A 290 -3.80 13.83 -15.16
C CYS A 290 -4.74 14.23 -16.31
N ASN A 291 -4.17 14.52 -17.48
CA ASN A 291 -4.90 14.70 -18.72
C ASN A 291 -3.99 14.36 -19.90
N LEU A 292 -4.06 13.13 -20.35
CA LEU A 292 -3.22 12.59 -21.42
C LEU A 292 -3.73 13.00 -22.82
N LYS A 293 -4.94 13.59 -22.92
CA LYS A 293 -5.58 13.97 -24.19
C LYS A 293 -5.42 15.45 -24.53
N LEU A 294 -4.99 16.28 -23.59
CA LEU A 294 -4.90 17.72 -23.80
C LEU A 294 -3.74 18.07 -24.75
N ARG A 295 -4.06 18.59 -25.93
CA ARG A 295 -3.05 18.92 -26.95
C ARG A 295 -2.23 20.17 -26.62
N THR A 296 -2.77 21.08 -25.83
CA THR A 296 -2.13 22.37 -25.48
C THR A 296 -1.07 22.26 -24.39
N SER A 297 -1.01 21.15 -23.66
CA SER A 297 -0.01 20.90 -22.62
C SER A 297 1.01 19.88 -23.06
N ALA A 298 2.28 20.11 -22.77
CA ALA A 298 3.35 19.13 -22.97
C ALA A 298 3.29 18.01 -21.93
N TYR A 299 2.80 18.33 -20.72
CA TYR A 299 2.75 17.39 -19.60
C TYR A 299 1.33 16.85 -19.42
N GLY A 300 1.22 15.52 -19.38
CA GLY A 300 -0.04 14.81 -19.20
C GLY A 300 -0.30 14.33 -17.78
N LEU A 301 0.77 14.08 -16.97
CA LEU A 301 0.67 13.64 -15.60
C LEU A 301 1.63 14.43 -14.72
N ASN A 302 1.11 15.04 -13.65
CA ASN A 302 1.91 15.80 -12.71
C ASN A 302 1.49 15.50 -11.28
N PHE A 303 2.46 15.50 -10.36
CA PHE A 303 2.21 15.53 -8.93
C PHE A 303 2.82 16.80 -8.34
N LYS A 304 1.99 17.75 -7.96
CA LYS A 304 2.43 19.08 -7.50
C LYS A 304 3.55 19.65 -8.37
N GLN A 305 4.70 19.97 -7.76
CA GLN A 305 5.94 20.38 -8.42
C GLN A 305 7.00 19.26 -8.47
N ASP A 306 6.73 18.13 -7.78
CA ASP A 306 7.68 17.05 -7.55
C ASP A 306 7.87 16.16 -8.78
N LEU A 307 6.80 15.99 -9.59
CA LEU A 307 6.82 15.15 -10.77
C LEU A 307 6.09 15.82 -11.92
N LYS A 308 6.70 15.74 -13.10
CA LYS A 308 6.09 16.13 -14.38
C LYS A 308 6.44 15.07 -15.43
N ILE A 309 5.43 14.44 -16.00
CA ILE A 309 5.59 13.42 -17.04
C ILE A 309 4.82 13.92 -18.29
N SER A 310 5.44 13.77 -19.46
CA SER A 310 4.84 14.09 -20.74
C SER A 310 3.58 13.27 -20.98
N LYS A 311 2.72 13.75 -21.88
CA LYS A 311 1.49 13.04 -22.26
C LYS A 311 1.77 11.71 -22.97
N ASP A 312 2.95 11.53 -23.54
CA ASP A 312 3.36 10.34 -24.29
C ASP A 312 4.27 9.40 -23.48
N PHE A 313 4.54 9.74 -22.19
CA PHE A 313 5.41 9.02 -21.27
C PHE A 313 6.88 8.93 -21.74
N ASP A 314 7.35 9.96 -22.44
CA ASP A 314 8.71 9.97 -23.01
C ASP A 314 9.82 9.84 -21.95
N GLU A 315 9.58 10.33 -20.75
CA GLU A 315 10.54 10.26 -19.65
C GLU A 315 10.54 8.91 -18.91
N VAL A 316 9.54 8.05 -19.20
CA VAL A 316 9.34 6.78 -18.48
C VAL A 316 10.17 5.68 -19.12
N LEU A 317 10.90 4.91 -18.31
CA LEU A 317 11.56 3.67 -18.69
C LEU A 317 10.70 2.45 -18.35
N ASP A 318 10.16 2.43 -17.12
CA ASP A 318 9.27 1.37 -16.65
C ASP A 318 8.13 1.99 -15.83
N ILE A 319 7.00 1.33 -15.86
CA ILE A 319 5.83 1.69 -15.08
C ILE A 319 5.07 0.43 -14.65
N GLU A 320 4.63 0.43 -13.43
CA GLU A 320 3.67 -0.55 -12.92
C GLU A 320 2.60 0.14 -12.08
N VAL A 321 1.37 -0.35 -12.16
CA VAL A 321 0.21 0.15 -11.41
C VAL A 321 -0.48 -1.01 -10.74
N TRP A 322 -0.66 -0.87 -9.44
CA TRP A 322 -1.29 -1.86 -8.59
C TRP A 322 -2.59 -1.31 -8.01
N GLY A 323 -3.67 -2.07 -8.13
CA GLY A 323 -4.91 -1.82 -7.42
C GLY A 323 -4.83 -2.41 -6.01
N CYS A 324 -5.11 -1.59 -5.00
CA CYS A 324 -4.93 -1.95 -3.60
C CYS A 324 -6.18 -2.54 -2.95
N ALA A 325 -7.33 -2.56 -3.63
CA ALA A 325 -8.52 -3.29 -3.18
C ALA A 325 -8.35 -4.78 -3.47
N GLY A 326 -8.89 -5.65 -2.62
CA GLY A 326 -8.80 -7.10 -2.79
C GLY A 326 -9.38 -7.59 -4.12
N THR A 327 -8.95 -8.77 -4.56
CA THR A 327 -9.35 -9.38 -5.84
C THR A 327 -10.87 -9.56 -5.98
N GLY A 328 -11.57 -9.79 -4.86
CA GLY A 328 -13.04 -9.84 -4.82
C GLY A 328 -13.68 -8.53 -5.29
N THR A 329 -13.18 -7.41 -4.83
CA THR A 329 -13.67 -6.07 -5.20
C THR A 329 -13.50 -5.81 -6.70
N LEU A 330 -12.38 -6.23 -7.30
CA LEU A 330 -12.16 -6.10 -8.73
C LEU A 330 -13.17 -6.95 -9.54
N ALA A 331 -13.40 -8.19 -9.11
CA ALA A 331 -14.38 -9.08 -9.75
C ALA A 331 -15.81 -8.51 -9.68
N GLU A 332 -16.18 -7.92 -8.56
CA GLU A 332 -17.49 -7.24 -8.39
C GLU A 332 -17.60 -6.00 -9.27
N GLN A 333 -16.55 -5.19 -9.34
CA GLN A 333 -16.51 -4.03 -10.24
C GLN A 333 -16.63 -4.44 -11.72
N GLN A 334 -15.95 -5.51 -12.13
CA GLN A 334 -16.07 -6.04 -13.49
C GLN A 334 -17.48 -6.59 -13.78
N LYS A 335 -18.09 -7.30 -12.84
CA LYS A 335 -19.47 -7.76 -12.97
C LYS A 335 -20.44 -6.60 -13.12
N LEU A 336 -20.31 -5.57 -12.27
CA LEU A 336 -21.16 -4.38 -12.33
C LEU A 336 -20.99 -3.65 -13.66
N LYS A 337 -19.75 -3.48 -14.14
CA LYS A 337 -19.46 -2.84 -15.42
C LYS A 337 -20.02 -3.62 -16.61
N ASN A 338 -19.87 -4.94 -16.61
CA ASN A 338 -20.45 -5.81 -17.64
C ASN A 338 -21.99 -5.73 -17.65
N TRP A 339 -22.59 -5.70 -16.45
CA TRP A 339 -24.03 -5.51 -16.31
C TRP A 339 -24.48 -4.14 -16.85
N GLN A 340 -23.80 -3.05 -16.49
CA GLN A 340 -24.09 -1.70 -17.01
C GLN A 340 -23.95 -1.64 -18.53
N LYS A 341 -22.92 -2.26 -19.11
CA LYS A 341 -22.72 -2.34 -20.55
C LYS A 341 -23.87 -3.09 -21.24
N GLN A 342 -24.27 -4.23 -20.67
CA GLN A 342 -25.41 -4.99 -21.20
C GLN A 342 -26.72 -4.20 -21.13
N GLN A 343 -26.96 -3.43 -20.05
CA GLN A 343 -28.12 -2.56 -19.95
C GLN A 343 -28.06 -1.44 -20.99
N ALA A 344 -26.92 -0.77 -21.17
CA ALA A 344 -26.72 0.26 -22.17
C ALA A 344 -26.94 -0.29 -23.60
N GLU A 345 -26.49 -1.52 -23.89
CA GLU A 345 -26.74 -2.18 -25.17
C GLU A 345 -28.21 -2.54 -25.38
N LYS A 346 -28.91 -2.95 -24.33
CA LYS A 346 -30.38 -3.18 -24.39
C LYS A 346 -31.13 -1.88 -24.70
N HIS A 347 -30.74 -0.79 -24.06
CA HIS A 347 -31.35 0.53 -24.34
C HIS A 347 -31.01 1.07 -25.72
N LYS A 348 -29.84 0.75 -26.30
CA LYS A 348 -29.50 1.06 -27.69
C LYS A 348 -30.33 0.26 -28.72
N LYS A 349 -30.83 -0.91 -28.31
CA LYS A 349 -31.69 -1.78 -29.14
C LYS A 349 -33.18 -1.51 -28.95
N VAL A 350 -33.56 -0.37 -28.37
CA VAL A 350 -34.97 0.07 -28.47
C VAL A 350 -35.25 0.21 -29.96
N PRO A 351 -36.16 -0.59 -30.52
CA PRO A 351 -36.49 -0.47 -31.93
C PRO A 351 -36.91 0.97 -32.16
N LEU A 352 -36.23 1.68 -33.03
CA LEU A 352 -36.78 2.87 -33.63
C LEU A 352 -38.14 2.42 -34.20
N PRO A 353 -39.26 3.14 -33.94
CA PRO A 353 -40.52 2.82 -34.55
C PRO A 353 -40.25 2.60 -36.04
N GLY A 354 -40.62 1.43 -36.57
CA GLY A 354 -40.25 1.04 -37.95
C GLY A 354 -40.79 1.96 -39.00
N ASN A 355 -41.74 2.79 -38.62
CA ASN A 355 -42.29 3.84 -39.48
C ASN A 355 -42.56 5.08 -38.60
N TRP A 356 -41.73 6.12 -38.73
CA TRP A 356 -41.95 7.39 -38.05
C TRP A 356 -43.29 8.03 -38.44
N ASP A 357 -43.74 7.73 -39.66
CA ASP A 357 -44.98 8.30 -40.22
C ASP A 357 -46.24 7.72 -39.56
N ASP A 358 -46.17 6.50 -38.99
CA ASP A 358 -47.25 5.85 -38.28
C ASP A 358 -47.19 6.07 -36.75
N ASN A 359 -46.25 6.89 -36.26
CA ASN A 359 -46.09 7.16 -34.86
C ASN A 359 -47.10 8.21 -34.37
N PRO A 360 -47.94 7.90 -33.37
CA PRO A 360 -48.89 8.86 -32.81
C PRO A 360 -48.24 10.14 -32.27
N ASP A 361 -46.95 10.06 -31.86
CA ASP A 361 -46.19 11.21 -31.37
C ASP A 361 -45.88 12.23 -32.50
N LYS A 362 -45.75 11.76 -33.76
CA LYS A 362 -45.62 12.64 -34.92
C LYS A 362 -46.88 13.51 -35.11
N THR A 363 -48.02 12.90 -35.01
CA THR A 363 -49.31 13.60 -35.16
C THR A 363 -49.47 14.66 -34.06
N LEU A 364 -49.05 14.34 -32.80
CA LEU A 364 -49.09 15.28 -31.69
C LEU A 364 -48.13 16.45 -31.90
N LEU A 365 -46.96 16.22 -32.44
CA LEU A 365 -45.96 17.25 -32.74
C LEU A 365 -46.40 18.13 -33.93
N GLU A 366 -47.04 17.54 -34.94
CA GLU A 366 -47.64 18.31 -36.09
C GLU A 366 -48.77 19.19 -35.59
N MET A 367 -49.62 18.70 -34.69
CA MET A 367 -50.68 19.50 -34.04
C MET A 367 -50.09 20.62 -33.17
N ALA A 368 -48.86 20.46 -32.61
CA ALA A 368 -48.14 21.48 -31.90
C ALA A 368 -47.40 22.48 -32.81
N GLY A 369 -47.54 22.36 -34.14
CA GLY A 369 -46.97 23.29 -35.10
C GLY A 369 -45.56 22.95 -35.61
N PHE A 370 -45.03 21.78 -35.31
CA PHE A 370 -43.72 21.34 -35.83
C PHE A 370 -43.87 20.81 -37.27
N GLN A 371 -43.07 21.26 -38.22
CA GLN A 371 -42.99 20.73 -39.55
C GLN A 371 -41.82 19.76 -39.68
N PHE A 372 -42.09 18.55 -40.19
CA PHE A 372 -41.06 17.54 -40.41
C PHE A 372 -40.63 17.54 -41.89
N SER A 373 -39.31 17.39 -42.15
CA SER A 373 -38.79 17.27 -43.51
C SER A 373 -39.16 15.91 -44.10
N ASN A 374 -39.74 15.94 -45.30
CA ASN A 374 -40.11 14.75 -46.07
C ASN A 374 -38.95 14.21 -46.91
N GLU A 375 -37.72 14.72 -46.76
CA GLU A 375 -36.56 14.33 -47.55
C GLU A 375 -36.26 12.83 -47.48
N ARG A 376 -36.45 12.21 -46.30
CA ARG A 376 -36.21 10.77 -46.10
C ARG A 376 -37.24 9.94 -46.91
N ALA A 377 -38.48 10.32 -46.88
CA ALA A 377 -39.52 9.64 -47.66
C ALA A 377 -39.30 9.82 -49.16
N ALA A 378 -38.80 11.00 -49.60
CA ALA A 378 -38.44 11.25 -50.98
C ALA A 378 -37.21 10.40 -51.40
N MET A 379 -36.20 10.27 -50.57
CA MET A 379 -35.04 9.40 -50.83
C MET A 379 -35.40 7.91 -50.86
N GLU A 380 -36.30 7.44 -50.02
CA GLU A 380 -36.78 6.05 -50.02
C GLU A 380 -37.63 5.74 -51.24
N MET A 381 -38.44 6.68 -51.71
CA MET A 381 -39.17 6.55 -52.98
C MET A 381 -38.25 6.53 -54.18
N GLU A 382 -37.25 7.38 -54.21
CA GLU A 382 -36.24 7.40 -55.26
C GLU A 382 -35.41 6.13 -55.30
N ALA A 383 -35.04 5.58 -54.15
CA ALA A 383 -34.34 4.29 -54.01
C ALA A 383 -35.23 3.12 -54.52
N LYS A 384 -36.53 3.10 -54.19
CA LYS A 384 -37.49 2.10 -54.69
C LYS A 384 -37.72 2.20 -56.19
N GLN A 385 -37.78 3.43 -56.75
CA GLN A 385 -37.89 3.59 -58.19
C GLN A 385 -36.62 3.11 -58.92
N LYS A 386 -35.43 3.40 -58.37
CA LYS A 386 -34.16 2.91 -58.95
C LYS A 386 -34.06 1.39 -58.89
N SER A 387 -34.54 0.74 -57.85
CA SER A 387 -34.54 -0.73 -57.73
C SER A 387 -35.55 -1.37 -58.69
N GLN A 388 -36.72 -0.77 -58.93
CA GLN A 388 -37.69 -1.24 -59.92
C GLN A 388 -37.21 -1.08 -61.34
N THR A 389 -36.58 0.04 -61.69
CA THR A 389 -36.01 0.23 -63.02
C THR A 389 -34.81 -0.69 -63.30
N ALA A 390 -34.02 -1.04 -62.27
CA ALA A 390 -32.96 -2.04 -62.39
C ALA A 390 -33.49 -3.46 -62.64
N SER A 391 -34.57 -3.86 -61.97
CA SER A 391 -35.20 -5.18 -62.17
C SER A 391 -35.88 -5.31 -63.55
N TRP A 392 -36.42 -4.22 -64.12
CA TRP A 392 -36.98 -4.21 -65.50
C TRP A 392 -35.87 -4.33 -66.52
N SER A 393 -34.72 -3.70 -66.35
CA SER A 393 -33.59 -3.80 -67.30
C SER A 393 -32.92 -5.19 -67.28
N GLU A 394 -33.03 -5.97 -66.21
CA GLU A 394 -32.55 -7.35 -66.13
C GLU A 394 -33.53 -8.35 -66.80
N SER A 395 -34.85 -8.14 -66.65
CA SER A 395 -35.85 -8.98 -67.32
C SER A 395 -35.83 -8.82 -68.84
N GLU A 396 -35.57 -7.62 -69.40
CA GLU A 396 -35.42 -7.44 -70.83
C GLU A 396 -34.12 -8.06 -71.40
N LYS A 397 -33.10 -8.28 -70.63
CA LYS A 397 -31.89 -8.97 -71.06
C LYS A 397 -32.02 -10.49 -71.10
N THR A 398 -32.93 -11.06 -70.29
CA THR A 398 -33.20 -12.51 -70.22
C THR A 398 -34.17 -12.98 -71.31
N GLU A 399 -34.96 -12.09 -71.94
CA GLU A 399 -35.84 -12.44 -73.06
C GLU A 399 -35.15 -12.32 -74.47
N LYS A 400 -33.92 -11.87 -74.51
CA LYS A 400 -33.14 -11.75 -75.73
C LYS A 400 -31.95 -12.71 -75.85
N GLN A 401 -31.89 -13.75 -75.03
CA GLN A 401 -31.04 -14.91 -75.23
C GLN A 401 -31.92 -16.14 -75.46
#